data_282289b6960fe438f07e1478c01b1e6f
#
_entry.id   282289b6960fe438f07e1478c01b1e6f
#
_cell.length_a   1.000
_cell.length_b   1.000
_cell.length_c   1.000
_cell.angle_alpha   90.00
_cell.angle_beta   90.00
_cell.angle_gamma   90.00
#
_symmetry.space_group_name_H-M   'P 1'
#
loop_
_entity.id
_entity.type
_entity.pdbx_description
1 polymer ?
#
loop_
_entity_poly.entity_id
_entity_poly.type
_entity_poly.pdbx_seq_one_letter_code
_entity_poly.pdbx_strand_id
1 'polypeptide(L)'
;MRFLRILTVMLLPVLAAPGLAQSAPIKVVATTGMIADAASQIGGDLIELKTLMGAGVDPHSFRQTRSDILALMNADLILWNGLYLEAQLEPLLLDLAQSRTVVAVAEAIPQDRLRSHPEYEDRFDPHVWMDPTLWRTVVLAVRDALSASYPEGAAIFEANAAQHLAEIDRLAAYAQSSLSSVPEAARVLVTAHDAFGYFGRAFDFEVLGIQGISTASEAGLLQISTLVDTLVARQIGAIFVESSVSDRNIRALQEGAAAQGHAVAIGGELYSDAMGPEGSYEGTYIGMLDHNITTITRALGGTAPAGGMNGALTP
;
A
#
# COMPACT_ATOMS: atom_id res chain seq x y z
N MET A 1 8.31 75.72 -47.39
CA MET A 1 7.47 75.34 -46.21
C MET A 1 7.67 73.86 -45.96
N ARG A 2 8.46 73.45 -44.98
CA ARG A 2 8.70 72.03 -44.57
C ARG A 2 7.80 71.75 -43.36
N PHE A 3 6.82 70.86 -43.51
CA PHE A 3 5.97 70.40 -42.43
C PHE A 3 6.70 69.29 -41.66
N LEU A 4 7.04 69.58 -40.37
CA LEU A 4 7.62 68.62 -39.40
C LEU A 4 6.44 67.78 -38.80
N ARG A 5 6.40 66.47 -39.15
CA ARG A 5 5.43 65.56 -38.52
C ARG A 5 6.04 65.03 -37.20
N ILE A 6 5.45 65.45 -36.08
CA ILE A 6 5.77 64.93 -34.74
C ILE A 6 5.05 63.57 -34.59
N LEU A 7 5.84 62.51 -34.48
CA LEU A 7 5.35 61.17 -34.19
C LEU A 7 5.25 60.98 -32.65
N THR A 8 4.05 61.04 -32.10
CA THR A 8 3.81 60.80 -30.68
C THR A 8 3.78 59.30 -30.43
N VAL A 9 4.85 58.73 -29.81
CA VAL A 9 4.91 57.36 -29.38
C VAL A 9 4.17 57.26 -28.03
N MET A 10 3.02 56.61 -28.04
CA MET A 10 2.20 56.33 -26.87
C MET A 10 2.80 55.08 -26.15
N LEU A 11 3.53 55.25 -25.05
CA LEU A 11 4.00 54.16 -24.19
C LEU A 11 2.82 53.64 -23.37
N LEU A 12 2.33 52.45 -23.69
CA LEU A 12 1.36 51.72 -22.84
C LEU A 12 2.13 51.09 -21.67
N PRO A 13 1.71 51.35 -20.42
CA PRO A 13 2.32 50.62 -19.29
C PRO A 13 1.89 49.16 -19.34
N VAL A 14 2.86 48.25 -19.45
CA VAL A 14 2.67 46.82 -19.23
C VAL A 14 2.46 46.64 -17.72
N LEU A 15 1.23 46.45 -17.30
CA LEU A 15 0.89 45.98 -15.95
C LEU A 15 1.38 44.56 -15.83
N ALA A 16 2.54 44.35 -15.19
CA ALA A 16 3.00 43.05 -14.73
C ALA A 16 1.97 42.54 -13.71
N ALA A 17 1.24 41.48 -14.05
CA ALA A 17 0.42 40.74 -13.10
C ALA A 17 1.32 40.28 -11.95
N PRO A 18 0.95 40.45 -10.68
CA PRO A 18 1.71 39.87 -9.56
C PRO A 18 1.73 38.36 -9.78
N GLY A 19 2.94 37.80 -10.01
CA GLY A 19 3.15 36.37 -9.98
C GLY A 19 2.68 35.89 -8.60
N LEU A 20 1.72 34.97 -8.55
CA LEU A 20 1.36 34.27 -7.31
C LEU A 20 2.65 33.63 -6.82
N ALA A 21 3.20 34.13 -5.73
CA ALA A 21 4.30 33.47 -5.04
C ALA A 21 3.77 32.09 -4.62
N GLN A 22 4.24 31.03 -5.29
CA GLN A 22 3.93 29.67 -4.90
C GLN A 22 4.53 29.47 -3.51
N SER A 23 3.71 29.18 -2.51
CA SER A 23 4.17 28.85 -1.17
C SER A 23 5.07 27.61 -1.24
N ALA A 24 6.05 27.51 -0.32
CA ALA A 24 6.94 26.36 -0.28
C ALA A 24 6.14 25.06 -0.07
N PRO A 25 6.57 23.94 -0.67
CA PRO A 25 5.94 22.64 -0.44
C PRO A 25 5.89 22.30 1.05
N ILE A 26 4.79 21.70 1.51
CA ILE A 26 4.70 21.22 2.90
C ILE A 26 5.46 19.90 3.06
N LYS A 27 6.09 19.72 4.22
CA LYS A 27 6.85 18.52 4.54
C LYS A 27 5.92 17.43 5.06
N VAL A 28 5.80 16.37 4.30
CA VAL A 28 4.96 15.21 4.63
C VAL A 28 5.85 14.01 4.94
N VAL A 29 5.59 13.35 6.05
CA VAL A 29 6.20 12.05 6.37
C VAL A 29 5.10 11.00 6.31
N ALA A 30 5.32 9.93 5.53
CA ALA A 30 4.48 8.76 5.50
C ALA A 30 5.22 7.55 6.08
N THR A 31 4.56 6.72 6.87
CA THR A 31 5.18 5.57 7.49
C THR A 31 5.48 4.46 6.49
N THR A 32 4.49 4.05 5.68
CA THR A 32 4.60 2.95 4.72
C THR A 32 4.65 3.45 3.27
N GLY A 33 5.16 2.61 2.37
CA GLY A 33 5.21 2.91 0.94
C GLY A 33 3.84 3.17 0.33
N MET A 34 2.81 2.40 0.70
CA MET A 34 1.45 2.54 0.16
C MET A 34 0.84 3.91 0.49
N ILE A 35 1.04 4.39 1.73
CA ILE A 35 0.59 5.73 2.14
C ILE A 35 1.41 6.82 1.44
N ALA A 36 2.72 6.59 1.29
CA ALA A 36 3.61 7.50 0.58
C ALA A 36 3.22 7.64 -0.89
N ASP A 37 2.88 6.54 -1.58
CA ASP A 37 2.39 6.59 -2.95
C ASP A 37 1.09 7.39 -3.04
N ALA A 38 0.10 7.11 -2.19
CA ALA A 38 -1.15 7.88 -2.16
C ALA A 38 -0.88 9.39 -1.91
N ALA A 39 0.01 9.72 -0.97
CA ALA A 39 0.38 11.12 -0.70
C ALA A 39 1.08 11.77 -1.90
N SER A 40 1.97 11.03 -2.58
CA SER A 40 2.68 11.50 -3.78
C SER A 40 1.72 11.75 -4.95
N GLN A 41 0.82 10.79 -5.23
CA GLN A 41 -0.17 10.90 -6.31
C GLN A 41 -1.11 12.09 -6.09
N ILE A 42 -1.48 12.38 -4.84
CA ILE A 42 -2.39 13.47 -4.50
C ILE A 42 -1.66 14.80 -4.39
N GLY A 43 -0.52 14.82 -3.69
CA GLY A 43 0.22 16.03 -3.34
C GLY A 43 1.03 16.62 -4.50
N GLY A 44 1.57 15.77 -5.38
CA GLY A 44 2.44 16.20 -6.48
C GLY A 44 3.58 17.11 -5.99
N ASP A 45 3.81 18.17 -6.74
CA ASP A 45 4.87 19.17 -6.45
C ASP A 45 4.55 20.09 -5.25
N LEU A 46 3.36 19.98 -4.65
CA LEU A 46 2.97 20.78 -3.47
C LEU A 46 3.46 20.19 -2.15
N ILE A 47 4.07 19.00 -2.17
CA ILE A 47 4.59 18.34 -0.97
C ILE A 47 6.06 17.95 -1.14
N GLU A 48 6.80 17.99 -0.03
CA GLU A 48 8.11 17.36 0.11
C GLU A 48 7.90 16.08 0.93
N LEU A 49 7.88 14.92 0.26
CA LEU A 49 7.52 13.64 0.87
C LEU A 49 8.75 12.87 1.33
N LYS A 50 8.69 12.34 2.55
CA LYS A 50 9.61 11.33 3.06
C LYS A 50 8.87 10.08 3.49
N THR A 51 9.26 8.93 2.96
CA THR A 51 8.82 7.60 3.40
C THR A 51 9.77 7.05 4.45
N LEU A 52 9.24 6.50 5.56
CA LEU A 52 10.07 5.88 6.60
C LEU A 52 10.42 4.43 6.26
N MET A 53 9.45 3.66 5.78
CA MET A 53 9.58 2.24 5.47
C MET A 53 9.44 2.03 3.97
N GLY A 54 10.58 1.78 3.32
CA GLY A 54 10.65 1.53 1.87
C GLY A 54 10.43 0.04 1.51
N ALA A 55 10.86 -0.32 0.29
CA ALA A 55 10.74 -1.68 -0.22
C ALA A 55 11.36 -2.72 0.73
N GLY A 56 10.64 -3.83 0.96
CA GLY A 56 11.09 -4.94 1.80
C GLY A 56 11.16 -4.68 3.30
N VAL A 57 10.71 -3.51 3.77
CA VAL A 57 10.72 -3.17 5.21
C VAL A 57 9.39 -3.59 5.84
N ASP A 58 9.48 -4.44 6.87
CA ASP A 58 8.36 -4.92 7.66
C ASP A 58 7.92 -3.85 8.70
N PRO A 59 6.69 -3.31 8.61
CA PRO A 59 6.19 -2.27 9.51
C PRO A 59 5.89 -2.75 10.92
N HIS A 60 5.57 -4.04 11.13
CA HIS A 60 5.26 -4.60 12.44
C HIS A 60 6.49 -4.62 13.36
N SER A 61 7.67 -4.82 12.79
CA SER A 61 8.94 -4.91 13.52
C SER A 61 9.83 -3.69 13.35
N PHE A 62 9.39 -2.69 12.58
CA PHE A 62 10.18 -1.49 12.28
C PHE A 62 10.58 -0.74 13.54
N ARG A 63 11.87 -0.39 13.61
CA ARG A 63 12.44 0.45 14.65
C ARG A 63 13.04 1.69 14.04
N GLN A 64 12.50 2.85 14.44
CA GLN A 64 12.92 4.15 13.95
C GLN A 64 14.39 4.44 14.27
N THR A 65 15.08 5.02 13.31
CA THR A 65 16.42 5.57 13.48
C THR A 65 16.36 7.01 14.01
N ARG A 66 17.53 7.56 14.38
CA ARG A 66 17.62 8.97 14.75
C ARG A 66 17.18 9.91 13.60
N SER A 67 17.51 9.56 12.36
CA SER A 67 17.09 10.35 11.18
C SER A 67 15.59 10.33 10.98
N ASP A 68 14.92 9.22 11.29
CA ASP A 68 13.46 9.11 11.18
C ASP A 68 12.77 9.96 12.24
N ILE A 69 13.27 9.95 13.48
CA ILE A 69 12.78 10.82 14.55
C ILE A 69 12.91 12.30 14.14
N LEU A 70 14.06 12.69 13.58
CA LEU A 70 14.27 14.06 13.12
C LEU A 70 13.34 14.44 11.97
N ALA A 71 13.05 13.52 11.04
CA ALA A 71 12.10 13.74 9.97
C ALA A 71 10.68 13.95 10.53
N LEU A 72 10.24 13.08 11.43
CA LEU A 72 8.93 13.20 12.11
C LEU A 72 8.83 14.53 12.87
N MET A 73 9.87 14.94 13.58
CA MET A 73 9.88 16.21 14.31
C MET A 73 9.85 17.45 13.41
N ASN A 74 10.28 17.37 12.15
CA ASN A 74 10.32 18.48 11.21
C ASN A 74 9.17 18.45 10.19
N ALA A 75 8.30 17.44 10.24
CA ALA A 75 7.17 17.32 9.35
C ALA A 75 6.05 18.33 9.69
N ASP A 76 5.39 18.85 8.66
CA ASP A 76 4.17 19.63 8.79
C ASP A 76 2.95 18.70 8.91
N LEU A 77 3.03 17.51 8.27
CA LEU A 77 2.01 16.47 8.31
C LEU A 77 2.68 15.08 8.40
N ILE A 78 2.18 14.24 9.30
CA ILE A 78 2.59 12.85 9.45
C ILE A 78 1.38 11.96 9.14
N LEU A 79 1.55 11.03 8.19
CA LEU A 79 0.56 10.05 7.78
C LEU A 79 1.04 8.65 8.17
N TRP A 80 0.24 7.92 8.90
CA TRP A 80 0.51 6.55 9.31
C TRP A 80 -0.72 5.68 9.15
N ASN A 81 -0.54 4.35 9.11
CA ASN A 81 -1.67 3.48 8.88
C ASN A 81 -2.63 3.49 10.08
N GLY A 82 -2.12 3.34 11.27
CA GLY A 82 -2.94 3.04 12.44
C GLY A 82 -3.33 1.56 12.48
N LEU A 83 -4.44 1.25 13.16
CA LEU A 83 -4.94 -0.13 13.34
C LEU A 83 -3.88 -1.08 13.93
N TYR A 84 -2.91 -0.55 14.64
CA TYR A 84 -1.82 -1.30 15.29
C TYR A 84 -0.78 -1.88 14.31
N LEU A 85 -0.71 -1.41 13.07
CA LEU A 85 0.34 -1.84 12.13
C LEU A 85 1.74 -1.46 12.65
N GLU A 86 1.93 -0.16 12.91
CA GLU A 86 3.21 0.40 13.38
C GLU A 86 3.32 0.32 14.91
N ALA A 87 3.05 -0.84 15.49
CA ALA A 87 2.94 -1.01 16.95
C ALA A 87 4.16 -0.49 17.73
N GLN A 88 5.38 -0.63 17.18
CA GLN A 88 6.61 -0.14 17.82
C GLN A 88 6.76 1.39 17.74
N LEU A 89 6.16 2.02 16.73
CA LEU A 89 6.24 3.46 16.49
C LEU A 89 5.05 4.22 17.10
N GLU A 90 3.92 3.55 17.31
CA GLU A 90 2.65 4.12 17.79
C GLU A 90 2.81 5.04 19.00
N PRO A 91 3.55 4.68 20.08
CA PRO A 91 3.70 5.57 21.24
C PRO A 91 4.33 6.93 20.88
N LEU A 92 5.32 6.94 19.98
CA LEU A 92 5.94 8.18 19.50
C LEU A 92 4.98 9.00 18.65
N LEU A 93 4.20 8.36 17.76
CA LEU A 93 3.22 9.05 16.91
C LEU A 93 2.12 9.70 17.75
N LEU A 94 1.63 9.01 18.78
CA LEU A 94 0.61 9.54 19.70
C LEU A 94 1.16 10.72 20.55
N ASP A 95 2.43 10.69 20.94
CA ASP A 95 3.08 11.82 21.62
C ASP A 95 3.22 13.01 20.68
N LEU A 96 3.67 12.80 19.46
CA LEU A 96 3.78 13.86 18.43
C LEU A 96 2.42 14.46 18.08
N ALA A 97 1.33 13.70 18.09
CA ALA A 97 -0.01 14.17 17.82
C ALA A 97 -0.51 15.25 18.80
N GLN A 98 0.11 15.37 19.99
CA GLN A 98 -0.21 16.43 20.95
C GLN A 98 0.23 17.84 20.48
N SER A 99 1.15 17.91 19.54
CA SER A 99 1.74 19.18 19.08
C SER A 99 1.92 19.31 17.56
N ARG A 100 1.58 18.28 16.80
CA ARG A 100 1.72 18.19 15.35
C ARG A 100 0.50 17.56 14.70
N THR A 101 0.37 17.76 13.39
CA THR A 101 -0.66 17.08 12.62
C THR A 101 -0.22 15.65 12.29
N VAL A 102 -0.81 14.68 12.98
CA VAL A 102 -0.54 13.24 12.82
C VAL A 102 -1.87 12.55 12.54
N VAL A 103 -1.98 11.82 11.44
CA VAL A 103 -3.24 11.24 10.98
C VAL A 103 -3.07 9.74 10.74
N ALA A 104 -3.86 8.92 11.45
CA ALA A 104 -4.01 7.49 11.23
C ALA A 104 -5.02 7.26 10.09
N VAL A 105 -4.52 7.14 8.85
CA VAL A 105 -5.36 7.22 7.65
C VAL A 105 -6.29 6.01 7.46
N ALA A 106 -5.90 4.82 7.91
CA ALA A 106 -6.75 3.63 7.82
C ALA A 106 -7.87 3.62 8.88
N GLU A 107 -7.75 4.40 9.96
CA GLU A 107 -8.80 4.55 10.95
C GLU A 107 -10.01 5.38 10.45
N ALA A 108 -9.91 5.99 9.27
CA ALA A 108 -11.04 6.58 8.57
C ALA A 108 -12.03 5.54 8.03
N ILE A 109 -11.63 4.26 7.95
CA ILE A 109 -12.51 3.18 7.51
C ILE A 109 -13.53 2.88 8.62
N PRO A 110 -14.85 2.82 8.31
CA PRO A 110 -15.87 2.44 9.28
C PRO A 110 -15.56 1.07 9.93
N GLN A 111 -15.69 0.98 11.25
CA GLN A 111 -15.32 -0.21 12.02
C GLN A 111 -16.07 -1.48 11.57
N ASP A 112 -17.31 -1.35 11.12
CA ASP A 112 -18.12 -2.45 10.60
C ASP A 112 -17.59 -3.03 9.27
N ARG A 113 -16.67 -2.33 8.61
CA ARG A 113 -15.96 -2.80 7.42
C ARG A 113 -14.58 -3.39 7.74
N LEU A 114 -14.06 -3.18 8.94
CA LEU A 114 -12.79 -3.73 9.38
C LEU A 114 -12.94 -5.22 9.77
N ARG A 115 -11.85 -5.97 9.65
CA ARG A 115 -11.73 -7.34 10.14
C ARG A 115 -11.21 -7.29 11.57
N SER A 116 -11.82 -8.03 12.49
CA SER A 116 -11.30 -8.17 13.85
C SER A 116 -9.96 -8.91 13.85
N HIS A 117 -9.06 -8.51 14.75
CA HIS A 117 -7.81 -9.22 14.99
C HIS A 117 -8.12 -10.52 15.76
N PRO A 118 -7.61 -11.69 15.32
CA PRO A 118 -7.97 -12.98 15.96
C PRO A 118 -7.35 -13.16 17.35
N GLU A 119 -6.25 -12.49 17.64
CA GLU A 119 -5.49 -12.65 18.88
C GLU A 119 -5.74 -11.52 19.91
N TYR A 120 -6.21 -10.36 19.48
CA TYR A 120 -6.44 -9.19 20.32
C TYR A 120 -7.87 -8.71 20.20
N GLU A 121 -8.61 -8.78 21.30
CA GLU A 121 -9.92 -8.17 21.44
C GLU A 121 -9.88 -6.71 21.04
N ASP A 122 -10.53 -5.90 20.71
CA ASP A 122 -10.46 -4.46 20.43
C ASP A 122 -9.39 -4.02 19.40
N ARG A 123 -8.81 -4.96 18.64
CA ARG A 123 -7.90 -4.65 17.54
C ARG A 123 -8.46 -5.14 16.20
N PHE A 124 -8.01 -4.49 15.15
CA PHE A 124 -8.40 -4.82 13.79
C PHE A 124 -7.18 -5.27 12.97
N ASP A 125 -7.43 -6.07 11.95
CA ASP A 125 -6.45 -6.39 10.93
C ASP A 125 -6.04 -5.09 10.19
N PRO A 126 -4.75 -4.71 10.18
CA PRO A 126 -4.31 -3.44 9.60
C PRO A 126 -4.12 -3.45 8.08
N HIS A 127 -4.15 -4.63 7.42
CA HIS A 127 -3.76 -4.82 6.01
C HIS A 127 -4.84 -4.38 5.02
N VAL A 128 -5.45 -3.23 5.26
CA VAL A 128 -6.60 -2.69 4.50
C VAL A 128 -6.30 -2.41 3.04
N TRP A 129 -5.01 -2.20 2.69
CA TRP A 129 -4.57 -1.96 1.31
C TRP A 129 -4.73 -3.18 0.39
N MET A 130 -4.93 -4.36 0.94
CA MET A 130 -5.18 -5.58 0.18
C MET A 130 -6.59 -5.64 -0.46
N ASP A 131 -7.50 -4.76 -0.04
CA ASP A 131 -8.80 -4.55 -0.69
C ASP A 131 -8.83 -3.14 -1.33
N PRO A 132 -8.75 -3.04 -2.67
CA PRO A 132 -8.79 -1.76 -3.36
C PRO A 132 -10.02 -0.90 -3.00
N THR A 133 -11.15 -1.55 -2.64
CA THR A 133 -12.38 -0.81 -2.29
C THR A 133 -12.30 -0.17 -0.91
N LEU A 134 -11.56 -0.76 0.02
CA LEU A 134 -11.24 -0.14 1.32
C LEU A 134 -10.17 0.94 1.16
N TRP A 135 -9.15 0.67 0.33
CA TRP A 135 -8.05 1.61 0.10
C TRP A 135 -8.52 2.96 -0.43
N ARG A 136 -9.59 3.00 -1.20
CA ARG A 136 -10.26 4.26 -1.59
C ARG A 136 -10.55 5.19 -0.41
N THR A 137 -10.99 4.63 0.73
CA THR A 137 -11.26 5.43 1.94
C THR A 137 -9.98 6.01 2.51
N VAL A 138 -8.89 5.26 2.49
CA VAL A 138 -7.56 5.72 2.92
C VAL A 138 -7.06 6.85 2.02
N VAL A 139 -7.18 6.70 0.69
CA VAL A 139 -6.81 7.75 -0.28
C VAL A 139 -7.58 9.05 -0.04
N LEU A 140 -8.88 8.95 0.27
CA LEU A 140 -9.69 10.12 0.63
C LEU A 140 -9.24 10.74 1.95
N ALA A 141 -8.87 9.94 2.95
CA ALA A 141 -8.33 10.45 4.22
C ALA A 141 -6.98 11.17 4.03
N VAL A 142 -6.11 10.66 3.14
CA VAL A 142 -4.86 11.34 2.76
C VAL A 142 -5.14 12.67 2.09
N ARG A 143 -6.07 12.73 1.12
CA ARG A 143 -6.51 13.99 0.48
C ARG A 143 -6.99 15.00 1.51
N ASP A 144 -7.83 14.58 2.44
CA ASP A 144 -8.42 15.46 3.45
C ASP A 144 -7.35 15.99 4.41
N ALA A 145 -6.40 15.15 4.82
CA ALA A 145 -5.27 15.54 5.65
C ALA A 145 -4.35 16.56 4.94
N LEU A 146 -4.04 16.34 3.66
CA LEU A 146 -3.29 17.29 2.84
C LEU A 146 -4.03 18.62 2.68
N SER A 147 -5.34 18.58 2.39
CA SER A 147 -6.16 19.78 2.22
C SER A 147 -6.31 20.59 3.52
N ALA A 148 -6.38 19.92 4.66
CA ALA A 148 -6.41 20.58 5.97
C ALA A 148 -5.05 21.22 6.31
N SER A 149 -3.94 20.59 5.94
CA SER A 149 -2.57 21.08 6.20
C SER A 149 -2.13 22.15 5.20
N TYR A 150 -2.68 22.16 3.99
CA TYR A 150 -2.37 23.11 2.92
C TYR A 150 -3.62 23.49 2.12
N PRO A 151 -4.49 24.36 2.68
CA PRO A 151 -5.78 24.71 2.08
C PRO A 151 -5.70 25.30 0.68
N GLU A 152 -4.61 26.02 0.35
CA GLU A 152 -4.40 26.60 -0.97
C GLU A 152 -4.23 25.53 -2.07
N GLY A 153 -3.80 24.33 -1.70
CA GLY A 153 -3.65 23.17 -2.59
C GLY A 153 -4.92 22.34 -2.75
N ALA A 154 -5.96 22.57 -1.96
CA ALA A 154 -7.12 21.68 -1.84
C ALA A 154 -7.77 21.31 -3.18
N ALA A 155 -7.90 22.26 -4.12
CA ALA A 155 -8.49 22.01 -5.44
C ALA A 155 -7.62 21.08 -6.30
N ILE A 156 -6.29 21.15 -6.16
CA ILE A 156 -5.33 20.28 -6.84
C ILE A 156 -5.40 18.89 -6.22
N PHE A 157 -5.39 18.79 -4.90
CA PHE A 157 -5.49 17.53 -4.18
C PHE A 157 -6.79 16.78 -4.50
N GLU A 158 -7.92 17.50 -4.60
CA GLU A 158 -9.21 16.92 -5.01
C GLU A 158 -9.15 16.35 -6.43
N ALA A 159 -8.61 17.12 -7.39
CA ALA A 159 -8.49 16.67 -8.77
C ALA A 159 -7.56 15.44 -8.91
N ASN A 160 -6.40 15.47 -8.24
CA ASN A 160 -5.42 14.39 -8.27
C ASN A 160 -5.98 13.12 -7.57
N ALA A 161 -6.65 13.29 -6.42
CA ALA A 161 -7.31 12.18 -5.73
C ALA A 161 -8.39 11.53 -6.62
N ALA A 162 -9.20 12.32 -7.33
CA ALA A 162 -10.21 11.79 -8.23
C ALA A 162 -9.58 10.95 -9.37
N GLN A 163 -8.45 11.40 -9.92
CA GLN A 163 -7.72 10.65 -10.93
C GLN A 163 -7.16 9.33 -10.37
N HIS A 164 -6.49 9.37 -9.21
CA HIS A 164 -5.93 8.18 -8.57
C HIS A 164 -7.01 7.16 -8.18
N LEU A 165 -8.15 7.63 -7.65
CA LEU A 165 -9.30 6.78 -7.35
C LEU A 165 -9.87 6.08 -8.60
N ALA A 166 -9.88 6.74 -9.75
CA ALA A 166 -10.31 6.11 -11.01
C ALA A 166 -9.34 4.99 -11.45
N GLU A 167 -8.05 5.11 -11.15
CA GLU A 167 -7.06 4.04 -11.39
C GLU A 167 -7.27 2.86 -10.44
N ILE A 168 -7.56 3.12 -9.17
CA ILE A 168 -7.91 2.09 -8.18
C ILE A 168 -9.19 1.33 -8.61
N ASP A 169 -10.19 2.03 -9.15
CA ASP A 169 -11.40 1.39 -9.67
C ASP A 169 -11.13 0.45 -10.85
N ARG A 170 -10.21 0.83 -11.76
CA ARG A 170 -9.77 -0.04 -12.85
C ARG A 170 -9.01 -1.26 -12.33
N LEU A 171 -8.17 -1.07 -11.32
CA LEU A 171 -7.45 -2.16 -10.64
C LEU A 171 -8.43 -3.13 -9.97
N ALA A 172 -9.44 -2.63 -9.25
CA ALA A 172 -10.48 -3.46 -8.64
C ALA A 172 -11.26 -4.30 -9.67
N ALA A 173 -11.60 -3.70 -10.81
CA ALA A 173 -12.26 -4.41 -11.90
C ALA A 173 -11.36 -5.49 -12.54
N TYR A 174 -10.08 -5.19 -12.71
CA TYR A 174 -9.08 -6.15 -13.18
C TYR A 174 -8.92 -7.31 -12.20
N ALA A 175 -8.82 -7.02 -10.89
CA ALA A 175 -8.73 -8.02 -9.84
C ALA A 175 -9.94 -8.96 -9.87
N GLN A 176 -11.16 -8.40 -9.90
CA GLN A 176 -12.40 -9.19 -9.96
C GLN A 176 -12.43 -10.10 -11.20
N SER A 177 -12.05 -9.58 -12.37
CA SER A 177 -12.04 -10.36 -13.61
C SER A 177 -11.00 -11.48 -13.60
N SER A 178 -9.77 -11.19 -13.16
CA SER A 178 -8.66 -12.14 -13.18
C SER A 178 -8.86 -13.23 -12.12
N LEU A 179 -9.11 -12.84 -10.88
CA LEU A 179 -9.21 -13.75 -9.73
C LEU A 179 -10.46 -14.67 -9.82
N SER A 180 -11.58 -14.17 -10.37
CA SER A 180 -12.75 -15.01 -10.59
C SER A 180 -12.52 -16.13 -11.62
N SER A 181 -11.47 -16.02 -12.45
CA SER A 181 -11.09 -17.09 -13.38
C SER A 181 -10.35 -18.26 -12.73
N VAL A 182 -9.87 -18.09 -11.48
CA VAL A 182 -9.26 -19.17 -10.71
C VAL A 182 -10.34 -20.18 -10.32
N PRO A 183 -10.13 -21.49 -10.57
CA PRO A 183 -11.07 -22.52 -10.14
C PRO A 183 -11.38 -22.43 -8.65
N GLU A 184 -12.64 -22.55 -8.25
CA GLU A 184 -13.10 -22.41 -6.86
C GLU A 184 -12.28 -23.29 -5.89
N ALA A 185 -12.05 -24.56 -6.25
CA ALA A 185 -11.26 -25.49 -5.45
C ALA A 185 -9.77 -25.07 -5.29
N ALA A 186 -9.27 -24.17 -6.14
CA ALA A 186 -7.90 -23.66 -6.08
C ALA A 186 -7.80 -22.29 -5.39
N ARG A 187 -8.91 -21.70 -4.94
CA ARG A 187 -8.91 -20.39 -4.27
C ARG A 187 -8.46 -20.49 -2.81
N VAL A 188 -7.27 -21.04 -2.62
CA VAL A 188 -6.58 -21.11 -1.33
C VAL A 188 -5.23 -20.41 -1.46
N LEU A 189 -5.05 -19.33 -0.72
CA LEU A 189 -3.84 -18.52 -0.72
C LEU A 189 -3.04 -18.82 0.55
N VAL A 190 -1.88 -19.44 0.38
CA VAL A 190 -0.97 -19.77 1.49
C VAL A 190 0.23 -18.86 1.45
N THR A 191 0.45 -18.08 2.52
CA THR A 191 1.40 -16.97 2.60
C THR A 191 2.30 -17.05 3.84
N ALA A 192 3.38 -16.27 3.89
CA ALA A 192 4.31 -16.30 5.01
C ALA A 192 3.68 -15.72 6.30
N HIS A 193 2.80 -14.70 6.18
CA HIS A 193 1.99 -14.21 7.31
C HIS A 193 0.56 -13.86 6.85
N ASP A 194 -0.36 -13.59 7.78
CA ASP A 194 -1.78 -13.31 7.50
C ASP A 194 -2.02 -11.83 7.15
N ALA A 195 -1.43 -11.38 6.03
CA ALA A 195 -1.65 -10.04 5.48
C ALA A 195 -2.80 -9.99 4.46
N PHE A 196 -3.24 -11.11 3.94
CA PHE A 196 -4.16 -11.17 2.81
C PHE A 196 -5.62 -11.38 3.21
N GLY A 197 -5.97 -11.19 4.47
CA GLY A 197 -7.30 -11.44 4.97
C GLY A 197 -8.39 -10.57 4.31
N TYR A 198 -8.10 -9.28 4.03
CA TYR A 198 -9.01 -8.42 3.26
C TYR A 198 -9.10 -8.82 1.79
N PHE A 199 -7.99 -9.24 1.18
CA PHE A 199 -7.96 -9.81 -0.17
C PHE A 199 -8.86 -11.05 -0.25
N GLY A 200 -8.72 -11.98 0.70
CA GLY A 200 -9.56 -13.18 0.77
C GLY A 200 -11.04 -12.85 0.82
N ARG A 201 -11.42 -11.88 1.68
CA ARG A 201 -12.81 -11.42 1.78
C ARG A 201 -13.32 -10.75 0.50
N ALA A 202 -12.48 -9.94 -0.16
CA ALA A 202 -12.89 -9.18 -1.35
C ALA A 202 -13.06 -10.08 -2.59
N PHE A 203 -12.24 -11.13 -2.71
CA PHE A 203 -12.13 -11.94 -3.94
C PHE A 203 -12.49 -13.42 -3.75
N ASP A 204 -13.08 -13.77 -2.62
CA ASP A 204 -13.53 -15.14 -2.31
C ASP A 204 -12.38 -16.16 -2.31
N PHE A 205 -11.30 -15.85 -1.58
CA PHE A 205 -10.18 -16.74 -1.33
C PHE A 205 -10.12 -17.10 0.15
N GLU A 206 -9.84 -18.34 0.46
CA GLU A 206 -9.40 -18.76 1.77
C GLU A 206 -7.92 -18.38 1.94
N VAL A 207 -7.57 -17.73 3.04
CA VAL A 207 -6.20 -17.31 3.32
C VAL A 207 -5.66 -18.10 4.50
N LEU A 208 -4.46 -18.67 4.34
CA LEU A 208 -3.76 -19.46 5.34
C LEU A 208 -2.35 -18.85 5.54
N GLY A 209 -2.22 -17.96 6.51
CA GLY A 209 -0.93 -17.41 6.92
C GLY A 209 -0.15 -18.38 7.81
N ILE A 210 1.17 -18.49 7.61
CA ILE A 210 2.05 -19.28 8.49
C ILE A 210 2.23 -18.55 9.82
N GLN A 211 2.58 -17.25 9.78
CA GLN A 211 2.56 -16.37 10.96
C GLN A 211 1.18 -15.71 11.07
N GLY A 212 0.86 -15.19 12.25
CA GLY A 212 -0.34 -14.40 12.46
C GLY A 212 -0.34 -13.07 11.70
N ILE A 213 -1.31 -12.20 12.02
CA ILE A 213 -1.43 -10.85 11.44
C ILE A 213 -0.16 -10.03 11.68
N SER A 214 0.46 -10.13 12.86
CA SER A 214 1.74 -9.49 13.15
C SER A 214 2.90 -10.46 12.95
N THR A 215 3.94 -10.00 12.28
CA THR A 215 5.21 -10.73 12.09
C THR A 215 6.12 -10.70 13.33
N ALA A 216 5.74 -9.96 14.39
CA ALA A 216 6.54 -9.83 15.62
C ALA A 216 6.72 -11.16 16.37
N SER A 217 5.88 -12.16 16.09
CA SER A 217 5.97 -13.51 16.68
C SER A 217 6.25 -14.55 15.59
N GLU A 218 7.19 -15.45 15.86
CA GLU A 218 7.49 -16.58 14.97
C GLU A 218 6.36 -17.63 15.00
N ALA A 219 6.16 -18.30 13.86
CA ALA A 219 5.21 -19.41 13.78
C ALA A 219 5.66 -20.60 14.62
N GLY A 220 4.75 -21.18 15.38
CA GLY A 220 5.00 -22.38 16.16
C GLY A 220 5.17 -23.63 15.27
N LEU A 221 6.01 -24.59 15.70
CA LEU A 221 6.21 -25.85 14.98
C LEU A 221 4.91 -26.62 14.73
N LEU A 222 3.98 -26.57 15.68
CA LEU A 222 2.67 -27.22 15.56
C LEU A 222 1.85 -26.60 14.41
N GLN A 223 1.87 -25.29 14.26
CA GLN A 223 1.18 -24.58 13.18
C GLN A 223 1.75 -24.98 11.81
N ILE A 224 3.08 -25.01 11.69
CA ILE A 224 3.75 -25.45 10.45
C ILE A 224 3.33 -26.89 10.12
N SER A 225 3.36 -27.81 11.09
CA SER A 225 2.94 -29.21 10.88
C SER A 225 1.46 -29.30 10.43
N THR A 226 0.56 -28.56 11.06
CA THR A 226 -0.85 -28.54 10.70
C THR A 226 -1.07 -28.01 9.28
N LEU A 227 -0.31 -27.00 8.88
CA LEU A 227 -0.39 -26.46 7.50
C LEU A 227 0.16 -27.46 6.49
N VAL A 228 1.25 -28.18 6.80
CA VAL A 228 1.76 -29.28 5.94
C VAL A 228 0.67 -30.34 5.72
N ASP A 229 0.01 -30.79 6.79
CA ASP A 229 -1.08 -31.77 6.69
C ASP A 229 -2.25 -31.23 5.85
N THR A 230 -2.57 -29.95 5.98
CA THR A 230 -3.59 -29.26 5.18
C THR A 230 -3.22 -29.22 3.70
N LEU A 231 -1.98 -28.85 3.37
CA LEU A 231 -1.47 -28.85 1.99
C LEU A 231 -1.64 -30.20 1.33
N VAL A 232 -1.23 -31.27 2.04
CA VAL A 232 -1.33 -32.65 1.54
C VAL A 232 -2.77 -33.12 1.41
N ALA A 233 -3.58 -32.94 2.46
CA ALA A 233 -4.96 -33.43 2.47
C ALA A 233 -5.84 -32.74 1.42
N ARG A 234 -5.61 -31.45 1.17
CA ARG A 234 -6.40 -30.64 0.23
C ARG A 234 -5.78 -30.55 -1.16
N GLN A 235 -4.62 -31.18 -1.37
CA GLN A 235 -3.88 -31.16 -2.63
C GLN A 235 -3.59 -29.71 -3.12
N ILE A 236 -3.19 -28.82 -2.20
CA ILE A 236 -2.86 -27.43 -2.53
C ILE A 236 -1.52 -27.43 -3.29
N GLY A 237 -1.54 -26.95 -4.54
CA GLY A 237 -0.41 -27.05 -5.46
C GLY A 237 0.58 -25.88 -5.42
N ALA A 238 0.22 -24.75 -4.83
CA ALA A 238 1.08 -23.56 -4.77
C ALA A 238 0.98 -22.82 -3.43
N ILE A 239 2.13 -22.28 -2.99
CA ILE A 239 2.29 -21.40 -1.82
C ILE A 239 3.14 -20.19 -2.24
N PHE A 240 3.11 -19.10 -1.49
CA PHE A 240 3.73 -17.84 -1.90
C PHE A 240 4.73 -17.34 -0.86
N VAL A 241 5.86 -16.83 -1.32
CA VAL A 241 6.81 -16.07 -0.51
C VAL A 241 6.38 -14.59 -0.50
N GLU A 242 6.92 -13.81 0.43
CA GLU A 242 6.62 -12.39 0.58
C GLU A 242 7.90 -11.57 0.62
N SER A 243 7.86 -10.35 0.04
CA SER A 243 9.04 -9.48 -0.07
C SER A 243 9.51 -8.90 1.27
N SER A 244 8.63 -8.81 2.28
CA SER A 244 8.91 -8.23 3.60
C SER A 244 9.13 -9.26 4.70
N VAL A 245 8.93 -10.57 4.41
CA VAL A 245 9.02 -11.65 5.39
C VAL A 245 10.00 -12.73 4.90
N SER A 246 10.76 -13.34 5.82
CA SER A 246 11.68 -14.43 5.49
C SER A 246 10.95 -15.62 4.86
N ASP A 247 11.48 -16.16 3.76
CA ASP A 247 10.94 -17.33 3.06
C ASP A 247 11.18 -18.67 3.78
N ARG A 248 11.89 -18.66 4.91
CA ARG A 248 12.29 -19.84 5.67
C ARG A 248 11.10 -20.76 6.01
N ASN A 249 10.01 -20.19 6.50
CA ASN A 249 8.82 -20.96 6.91
C ASN A 249 8.07 -21.51 5.70
N ILE A 250 8.02 -20.78 4.58
CA ILE A 250 7.46 -21.24 3.31
C ILE A 250 8.24 -22.44 2.78
N ARG A 251 9.58 -22.38 2.82
CA ARG A 251 10.43 -23.51 2.43
C ARG A 251 10.24 -24.74 3.34
N ALA A 252 10.07 -24.52 4.63
CA ALA A 252 9.78 -25.60 5.57
C ALA A 252 8.42 -26.28 5.27
N LEU A 253 7.39 -25.53 4.86
CA LEU A 253 6.13 -26.11 4.38
C LEU A 253 6.32 -26.93 3.12
N GLN A 254 7.07 -26.42 2.13
CA GLN A 254 7.34 -27.11 0.88
C GLN A 254 8.07 -28.44 1.12
N GLU A 255 9.12 -28.42 1.96
CA GLU A 255 9.89 -29.61 2.32
C GLU A 255 9.04 -30.62 3.12
N GLY A 256 8.21 -30.14 4.06
CA GLY A 256 7.31 -30.97 4.85
C GLY A 256 6.26 -31.68 3.98
N ALA A 257 5.66 -30.99 3.03
CA ALA A 257 4.69 -31.56 2.08
C ALA A 257 5.38 -32.59 1.16
N ALA A 258 6.58 -32.28 0.66
CA ALA A 258 7.37 -33.20 -0.16
C ALA A 258 7.73 -34.49 0.59
N ALA A 259 8.07 -34.42 1.89
CA ALA A 259 8.33 -35.58 2.73
C ALA A 259 7.10 -36.50 2.90
N GLN A 260 5.87 -35.93 2.75
CA GLN A 260 4.63 -36.70 2.72
C GLN A 260 4.19 -37.08 1.29
N GLY A 261 5.04 -36.88 0.28
CA GLY A 261 4.79 -37.29 -1.11
C GLY A 261 3.94 -36.29 -1.91
N HIS A 262 3.73 -35.07 -1.41
CA HIS A 262 2.99 -34.01 -2.09
C HIS A 262 3.93 -32.90 -2.57
N ALA A 263 3.96 -32.67 -3.90
CA ALA A 263 4.78 -31.61 -4.49
C ALA A 263 4.00 -30.27 -4.46
N VAL A 264 4.56 -29.28 -3.77
CA VAL A 264 4.02 -27.92 -3.71
C VAL A 264 4.99 -26.97 -4.40
N ALA A 265 4.49 -26.17 -5.35
CA ALA A 265 5.29 -25.14 -6.02
C ALA A 265 5.30 -23.83 -5.21
N ILE A 266 6.40 -23.05 -5.33
CA ILE A 266 6.37 -21.64 -4.97
C ILE A 266 5.76 -20.91 -6.16
N GLY A 267 4.53 -20.37 -5.97
CA GLY A 267 3.75 -19.73 -7.02
C GLY A 267 4.29 -18.37 -7.44
N GLY A 268 5.11 -17.76 -6.60
CA GLY A 268 5.77 -16.47 -6.81
C GLY A 268 6.03 -15.73 -5.50
N GLU A 269 6.65 -14.55 -5.63
CA GLU A 269 6.81 -13.60 -4.53
C GLU A 269 5.65 -12.59 -4.57
N LEU A 270 5.06 -12.29 -3.42
CA LEU A 270 4.01 -11.29 -3.27
C LEU A 270 4.52 -10.11 -2.45
N TYR A 271 4.01 -8.95 -2.77
CA TYR A 271 4.18 -7.73 -1.98
C TYR A 271 3.07 -7.69 -0.93
N SER A 272 3.43 -7.87 0.33
CA SER A 272 2.47 -7.83 1.45
C SER A 272 2.52 -6.46 2.16
N ASP A 273 3.50 -6.25 3.04
CA ASP A 273 3.61 -5.05 3.87
C ASP A 273 4.48 -3.96 3.26
N ALA A 274 5.15 -4.27 2.16
CA ALA A 274 5.98 -3.34 1.42
C ALA A 274 5.71 -3.48 -0.08
N MET A 275 5.79 -2.37 -0.80
CA MET A 275 5.74 -2.34 -2.26
C MET A 275 7.09 -2.77 -2.87
N GLY A 276 7.13 -2.89 -4.18
CA GLY A 276 8.36 -3.12 -4.94
C GLY A 276 9.37 -1.97 -4.83
N PRO A 277 10.54 -2.08 -5.51
CA PRO A 277 11.59 -1.06 -5.47
C PRO A 277 11.08 0.30 -5.92
N GLU A 278 11.59 1.35 -5.29
CA GLU A 278 11.30 2.73 -5.67
C GLU A 278 11.64 2.99 -7.14
N GLY A 279 10.75 3.68 -7.84
CA GLY A 279 10.88 3.97 -9.27
C GLY A 279 10.51 2.83 -10.21
N SER A 280 10.22 1.62 -9.70
CA SER A 280 9.62 0.54 -10.49
C SER A 280 8.09 0.68 -10.57
N TYR A 281 7.45 -0.06 -11.46
CA TYR A 281 5.98 -0.12 -11.53
C TYR A 281 5.40 -0.71 -10.24
N GLU A 282 5.99 -1.79 -9.74
CA GLU A 282 5.62 -2.44 -8.49
C GLU A 282 5.92 -1.59 -7.24
N GLY A 283 6.72 -0.52 -7.39
CA GLY A 283 6.95 0.51 -6.39
C GLY A 283 5.79 1.52 -6.25
N THR A 284 4.68 1.32 -6.96
CA THR A 284 3.41 2.05 -6.80
C THR A 284 2.34 1.12 -6.24
N TYR A 285 1.30 1.66 -5.60
CA TYR A 285 0.16 0.87 -5.11
C TYR A 285 -0.51 0.06 -6.24
N ILE A 286 -0.73 0.71 -7.38
CA ILE A 286 -1.32 0.06 -8.57
C ILE A 286 -0.45 -1.09 -9.05
N GLY A 287 0.86 -0.86 -9.19
CA GLY A 287 1.80 -1.89 -9.68
C GLY A 287 1.98 -3.04 -8.71
N MET A 288 2.02 -2.77 -7.41
CA MET A 288 2.07 -3.78 -6.35
C MET A 288 0.88 -4.73 -6.42
N LEU A 289 -0.33 -4.20 -6.44
CA LEU A 289 -1.55 -5.01 -6.49
C LEU A 289 -1.73 -5.70 -7.84
N ASP A 290 -1.38 -5.05 -8.97
CA ASP A 290 -1.39 -5.68 -10.29
C ASP A 290 -0.47 -6.90 -10.31
N HIS A 291 0.75 -6.77 -9.78
CA HIS A 291 1.69 -7.89 -9.63
C HIS A 291 1.09 -9.03 -8.80
N ASN A 292 0.57 -8.74 -7.61
CA ASN A 292 -0.02 -9.75 -6.73
C ASN A 292 -1.19 -10.47 -7.39
N ILE A 293 -2.13 -9.73 -7.95
CA ILE A 293 -3.31 -10.26 -8.64
C ILE A 293 -2.89 -11.17 -9.80
N THR A 294 -1.97 -10.69 -10.64
CA THR A 294 -1.48 -11.43 -11.81
C THR A 294 -0.76 -12.71 -11.39
N THR A 295 0.12 -12.63 -10.41
CA THR A 295 0.91 -13.76 -9.88
C THR A 295 0.01 -14.81 -9.26
N ILE A 296 -0.91 -14.43 -8.36
CA ILE A 296 -1.86 -15.35 -7.71
C ILE A 296 -2.75 -16.02 -8.76
N THR A 297 -3.34 -15.24 -9.66
CA THR A 297 -4.22 -15.76 -10.71
C THR A 297 -3.55 -16.85 -11.53
N ARG A 298 -2.34 -16.57 -12.03
CA ARG A 298 -1.61 -17.51 -12.90
C ARG A 298 -1.12 -18.74 -12.15
N ALA A 299 -0.60 -18.58 -10.94
CA ALA A 299 -0.09 -19.67 -10.14
C ALA A 299 -1.20 -20.65 -9.72
N LEU A 300 -2.41 -20.17 -9.53
CA LEU A 300 -3.57 -20.98 -9.12
C LEU A 300 -4.45 -21.42 -10.29
N GLY A 301 -3.95 -21.31 -11.53
CA GLY A 301 -4.59 -21.88 -12.73
C GLY A 301 -5.69 -21.01 -13.35
N GLY A 302 -5.79 -19.75 -12.95
CA GLY A 302 -6.63 -18.75 -13.59
C GLY A 302 -5.98 -18.13 -14.82
N THR A 303 -6.62 -17.11 -15.39
CA THR A 303 -6.18 -16.42 -16.61
C THR A 303 -5.94 -14.94 -16.33
N ALA A 304 -4.69 -14.51 -16.47
CA ALA A 304 -4.29 -13.11 -16.43
C ALA A 304 -3.18 -12.85 -17.46
N PRO A 305 -3.14 -11.63 -18.07
CA PRO A 305 -2.03 -11.24 -18.96
C PRO A 305 -0.70 -11.31 -18.23
N ALA A 306 0.36 -11.80 -18.90
CA ALA A 306 1.69 -11.90 -18.27
C ALA A 306 2.25 -10.54 -17.83
N GLY A 307 1.97 -9.48 -18.61
CA GLY A 307 2.36 -8.11 -18.30
C GLY A 307 1.41 -7.37 -17.34
N GLY A 308 0.44 -8.06 -16.74
CA GLY A 308 -0.55 -7.47 -15.84
C GLY A 308 -1.60 -6.60 -16.53
N MET A 309 -2.31 -5.81 -15.73
CA MET A 309 -3.38 -4.91 -16.18
C MET A 309 -2.91 -3.88 -17.21
N ASN A 310 -1.73 -3.30 -16.97
CA ASN A 310 -1.16 -2.22 -17.79
C ASN A 310 -0.06 -2.68 -18.76
N GLY A 311 0.25 -3.98 -18.83
CA GLY A 311 1.36 -4.49 -19.63
C GLY A 311 2.75 -4.08 -19.11
N ALA A 312 2.85 -3.65 -17.86
CA ALA A 312 4.06 -3.06 -17.27
C ALA A 312 4.84 -4.05 -16.37
N LEU A 313 4.25 -5.18 -16.01
CA LEU A 313 4.96 -6.22 -15.26
C LEU A 313 6.00 -6.90 -16.16
N THR A 314 7.19 -7.09 -15.61
CA THR A 314 8.24 -7.86 -16.29
C THR A 314 7.96 -9.36 -16.09
N PRO A 315 7.93 -10.16 -17.18
CA PRO A 315 7.66 -11.60 -17.11
C PRO A 315 8.73 -12.38 -16.34
#